data_b72ff17e49666fede16fe2ca38d32e31
#
_entry.id   b72ff17e49666fede16fe2ca38d32e31
#
_cell.length_a   1.000
_cell.length_b   1.000
_cell.length_c   1.000
_cell.angle_alpha   90.00
_cell.angle_beta   90.00
_cell.angle_gamma   90.00
#
_symmetry.space_group_name_H-M   'P 1'
#
loop_
_entity.id
_entity.type
_entity.pdbx_description
1 polymer ?
#
loop_
_entity_poly.entity_id
_entity_poly.type
_entity_poly.pdbx_seq_one_letter_code
_entity_poly.pdbx_strand_id
1 'polypeptide(L)'
;MANCYGFTDILCVPFRRHGVFRSVLAVIYAVCLLAFGLVLPAVAENSRAAVKAPASVVFLNPGFSDEPFWVGYSDFMQAAADDLGMQLQVIYGERNPPQLLEKARSVLARDKQPDYLIFVNEMYTAPELLRLFADSPIKLFSLHSTLTPEQQQIIGGSRGQYRNWIGSLIPNDEQAGYWMAKALIAKLKGKPGSLLAFAGVRFTPSSSLREEGLHRALREHPEIKLQQMLQGEWKRQRAYEQARLMLPRHPEVQLVWSANDEMAFGVMQAAQELGKQPGKDIYLSALNNSDEVLQARIDGKLCVLVGGHFTLGGWAMVMLHDYHAGVDFAARGGKDRVDQLFSLLDAKQAAYLKKRLKVPGYGLDFRQFSAVYRPQIKDYGFSIKPLLQ
;
A
#
# COMPACT_ATOMS: atom_id res chain seq x y z
N MET A 1 62.89 -5.21 -37.33
CA MET A 1 63.55 -4.28 -38.29
C MET A 1 63.40 -2.90 -37.70
N ALA A 2 64.40 -2.38 -36.97
CA ALA A 2 65.50 -1.54 -37.48
C ALA A 2 64.95 -0.17 -37.91
N ASN A 3 65.35 0.98 -37.48
CA ASN A 3 66.57 1.54 -36.88
C ASN A 3 66.18 2.96 -36.38
N CYS A 4 66.58 3.45 -35.24
CA CYS A 4 67.93 4.07 -34.92
C CYS A 4 68.26 5.41 -35.57
N TYR A 5 68.83 6.23 -34.69
CA TYR A 5 69.76 7.38 -34.84
C TYR A 5 69.10 8.76 -34.73
N GLY A 6 69.55 9.72 -33.95
CA GLY A 6 70.82 9.88 -33.18
C GLY A 6 71.29 11.33 -33.21
N PHE A 7 71.98 11.73 -32.17
CA PHE A 7 73.04 12.72 -32.05
C PHE A 7 72.76 14.24 -32.00
N THR A 8 72.95 14.77 -30.79
CA THR A 8 74.00 15.71 -30.32
C THR A 8 74.13 17.05 -31.06
N ASP A 9 74.15 18.18 -30.35
CA ASP A 9 75.38 18.81 -29.97
C ASP A 9 75.26 19.95 -28.95
N ILE A 10 76.28 20.04 -28.13
CA ILE A 10 76.61 20.94 -27.04
C ILE A 10 77.05 22.31 -27.60
N LEU A 11 76.70 23.40 -26.91
CA LEU A 11 77.62 24.61 -26.88
C LEU A 11 77.39 25.35 -25.54
N CYS A 12 78.47 25.33 -24.72
CA CYS A 12 78.75 26.20 -23.61
C CYS A 12 79.26 27.56 -24.07
N VAL A 13 78.85 28.65 -23.47
CA VAL A 13 79.64 29.93 -23.34
C VAL A 13 79.18 30.65 -22.05
N PRO A 14 80.05 31.48 -21.41
CA PRO A 14 80.13 31.53 -19.95
C PRO A 14 79.54 32.78 -19.29
N PHE A 15 79.47 32.63 -17.99
CA PHE A 15 79.19 33.54 -16.91
C PHE A 15 79.70 34.97 -17.02
N ARG A 16 78.83 35.98 -16.78
CA ARG A 16 79.18 37.25 -16.19
C ARG A 16 78.20 37.67 -15.11
N ARG A 17 78.68 37.73 -13.88
CA ARG A 17 78.00 38.29 -12.69
C ARG A 17 77.82 39.81 -12.87
N HIS A 18 76.68 40.35 -12.41
CA HIS A 18 76.61 41.38 -11.37
C HIS A 18 75.14 41.92 -11.24
N GLY A 19 74.63 41.92 -10.06
CA GLY A 19 73.95 43.12 -9.59
C GLY A 19 72.45 43.22 -9.58
N VAL A 20 71.65 42.09 -9.61
CA VAL A 20 70.16 42.19 -9.59
C VAL A 20 69.51 41.42 -8.47
N PHE A 21 70.27 40.88 -7.52
CA PHE A 21 69.72 39.93 -6.51
C PHE A 21 69.11 40.59 -5.26
N ARG A 22 69.18 41.94 -5.11
CA ARG A 22 68.56 42.56 -3.89
C ARG A 22 67.19 43.19 -4.06
N SER A 23 66.83 43.51 -5.31
CA SER A 23 65.49 44.15 -5.55
C SER A 23 64.34 43.16 -5.80
N VAL A 24 64.68 41.93 -6.22
CA VAL A 24 63.67 40.91 -6.54
C VAL A 24 63.08 40.25 -5.23
N LEU A 25 63.93 40.11 -4.18
CA LEU A 25 63.43 39.53 -2.92
C LEU A 25 62.43 40.43 -2.15
N ALA A 26 62.59 41.78 -2.28
CA ALA A 26 61.68 42.73 -1.61
C ALA A 26 60.29 42.79 -2.28
N VAL A 27 60.20 42.58 -3.61
CA VAL A 27 58.96 42.56 -4.36
C VAL A 27 58.17 41.22 -4.12
N ILE A 28 58.90 40.10 -4.02
CA ILE A 28 58.26 38.80 -3.73
C ILE A 28 57.68 38.75 -2.30
N TYR A 29 58.35 39.38 -1.31
CA TYR A 29 57.83 39.46 0.05
C TYR A 29 56.60 40.37 0.18
N ALA A 30 56.53 41.45 -0.60
CA ALA A 30 55.37 42.36 -0.61
C ALA A 30 54.17 41.75 -1.32
N VAL A 31 54.38 40.94 -2.37
CA VAL A 31 53.30 40.22 -3.08
C VAL A 31 52.78 39.05 -2.25
N CYS A 32 53.62 38.35 -1.50
CA CYS A 32 53.19 37.28 -0.59
C CYS A 32 52.40 37.79 0.63
N LEU A 33 52.68 39.00 1.14
CA LEU A 33 51.91 39.61 2.26
C LEU A 33 50.56 40.18 1.80
N LEU A 34 50.41 40.56 0.52
CA LEU A 34 49.14 40.99 -0.05
C LEU A 34 48.22 39.80 -0.43
N ALA A 35 48.80 38.63 -0.69
CA ALA A 35 48.04 37.43 -0.99
C ALA A 35 47.49 36.71 0.28
N PHE A 36 48.04 37.01 1.48
CA PHE A 36 47.61 36.40 2.74
C PHE A 36 46.54 37.21 3.46
N GLY A 37 46.19 38.41 2.99
CA GLY A 37 45.23 39.33 3.63
C GLY A 37 43.79 39.22 3.14
N LEU A 38 43.47 38.32 2.19
CA LEU A 38 42.10 38.18 1.62
C LEU A 38 41.57 36.74 1.62
N VAL A 39 42.01 35.90 2.58
CA VAL A 39 41.25 34.72 2.91
C VAL A 39 40.21 35.19 3.95
N LEU A 40 39.13 35.82 3.49
CA LEU A 40 37.89 35.83 4.18
C LEU A 40 37.54 34.36 4.48
N PRO A 41 37.26 33.98 5.76
CA PRO A 41 36.70 32.69 5.98
C PRO A 41 35.45 32.64 5.10
N ALA A 42 35.42 31.77 4.10
CA ALA A 42 34.17 31.35 3.51
C ALA A 42 33.36 30.86 4.69
N VAL A 43 32.42 31.70 5.17
CA VAL A 43 31.34 31.28 6.04
C VAL A 43 30.72 30.15 5.24
N ALA A 44 31.01 28.93 5.66
CA ALA A 44 30.25 27.77 5.20
C ALA A 44 28.82 28.17 5.47
N GLU A 45 28.16 28.66 4.43
CA GLU A 45 26.72 28.76 4.39
C GLU A 45 26.29 27.32 4.64
N ASN A 46 26.04 27.05 5.94
CA ASN A 46 25.31 25.87 6.30
C ASN A 46 24.07 25.96 5.43
N SER A 47 24.09 25.26 4.29
CA SER A 47 22.89 24.97 3.54
C SER A 47 22.01 24.19 4.51
N ARG A 48 21.26 24.94 5.34
CA ARG A 48 20.06 24.40 5.96
C ARG A 48 19.32 23.86 4.77
N ALA A 49 19.38 22.53 4.62
CA ALA A 49 18.56 21.84 3.67
C ALA A 49 17.17 22.45 3.86
N ALA A 50 16.70 23.16 2.84
CA ALA A 50 15.43 23.86 2.90
C ALA A 50 14.44 22.83 3.38
N VAL A 51 13.83 23.06 4.55
CA VAL A 51 12.85 22.14 5.13
C VAL A 51 11.78 22.02 4.06
N LYS A 52 11.77 20.87 3.39
CA LYS A 52 10.84 20.63 2.30
C LYS A 52 9.44 20.79 2.85
N ALA A 53 8.56 21.51 2.16
CA ALA A 53 7.19 21.68 2.61
C ALA A 53 6.54 20.31 2.88
N PRO A 54 5.63 20.22 3.85
CA PRO A 54 4.90 18.98 4.11
C PRO A 54 4.30 18.41 2.83
N ALA A 55 4.50 17.12 2.61
CA ALA A 55 3.92 16.44 1.45
C ALA A 55 2.40 16.50 1.49
N SER A 56 1.78 16.87 0.38
CA SER A 56 0.33 16.91 0.21
C SER A 56 -0.15 15.70 -0.59
N VAL A 57 -1.10 14.96 -0.03
CA VAL A 57 -1.62 13.71 -0.58
C VAL A 57 -3.13 13.79 -0.73
N VAL A 58 -3.63 13.41 -1.89
CA VAL A 58 -5.06 13.14 -2.12
C VAL A 58 -5.25 11.64 -2.27
N PHE A 59 -6.16 11.07 -1.50
CA PHE A 59 -6.60 9.69 -1.67
C PHE A 59 -7.99 9.65 -2.33
N LEU A 60 -8.05 9.12 -3.55
CA LEU A 60 -9.31 8.80 -4.22
C LEU A 60 -9.80 7.44 -3.68
N ASN A 61 -10.60 7.50 -2.62
CA ASN A 61 -11.17 6.33 -1.97
C ASN A 61 -12.40 5.85 -2.76
N PRO A 62 -12.45 4.58 -3.23
CA PRO A 62 -13.56 4.12 -4.06
C PRO A 62 -14.84 3.81 -3.29
N GLY A 63 -14.78 3.69 -1.95
CA GLY A 63 -15.89 3.31 -1.08
C GLY A 63 -16.93 4.40 -0.87
N PHE A 64 -17.96 4.03 -0.12
CA PHE A 64 -18.89 5.01 0.45
C PHE A 64 -18.23 5.73 1.63
N SER A 65 -18.64 6.99 1.85
CA SER A 65 -18.12 7.82 2.94
C SER A 65 -18.54 7.34 4.34
N ASP A 66 -19.49 6.43 4.42
CA ASP A 66 -19.97 5.75 5.64
C ASP A 66 -19.64 4.25 5.69
N GLU A 67 -18.89 3.72 4.70
CA GLU A 67 -18.53 2.31 4.65
C GLU A 67 -17.44 2.00 5.70
N PRO A 68 -17.70 1.15 6.71
CA PRO A 68 -16.82 0.97 7.87
C PRO A 68 -15.38 0.60 7.50
N PHE A 69 -15.20 -0.24 6.46
CA PHE A 69 -13.87 -0.62 5.98
C PHE A 69 -13.09 0.58 5.44
N TRP A 70 -13.70 1.36 4.54
CA TRP A 70 -13.02 2.47 3.89
C TRP A 70 -12.83 3.69 4.79
N VAL A 71 -13.74 3.87 5.77
CA VAL A 71 -13.57 4.86 6.84
C VAL A 71 -12.36 4.48 7.70
N GLY A 72 -12.33 3.27 8.26
CA GLY A 72 -11.19 2.82 9.08
C GLY A 72 -9.87 2.76 8.34
N TYR A 73 -9.90 2.51 7.03
CA TYR A 73 -8.74 2.59 6.15
C TYR A 73 -8.18 4.01 6.06
N SER A 74 -9.08 4.99 5.86
CA SER A 74 -8.73 6.41 5.80
C SER A 74 -8.27 6.96 7.14
N ASP A 75 -8.87 6.51 8.24
CA ASP A 75 -8.45 6.88 9.59
C ASP A 75 -7.03 6.40 9.90
N PHE A 76 -6.67 5.19 9.45
CA PHE A 76 -5.31 4.68 9.61
C PHE A 76 -4.30 5.45 8.75
N MET A 77 -4.71 5.90 7.55
CA MET A 77 -3.91 6.81 6.72
C MET A 77 -3.70 8.16 7.42
N GLN A 78 -4.77 8.71 8.01
CA GLN A 78 -4.71 10.00 8.69
C GLN A 78 -3.76 9.94 9.90
N ALA A 79 -3.83 8.88 10.71
CA ALA A 79 -2.92 8.70 11.83
C ALA A 79 -1.44 8.67 11.39
N ALA A 80 -1.16 8.01 10.26
CA ALA A 80 0.19 8.02 9.69
C ALA A 80 0.58 9.40 9.15
N ALA A 81 -0.35 10.11 8.50
CA ALA A 81 -0.11 11.46 7.99
C ALA A 81 0.24 12.44 9.14
N ASP A 82 -0.49 12.36 10.24
CA ASP A 82 -0.29 13.22 11.42
C ASP A 82 1.10 13.01 12.03
N ASP A 83 1.51 11.76 12.26
CA ASP A 83 2.83 11.41 12.78
C ASP A 83 3.99 11.85 11.88
N LEU A 84 3.78 11.76 10.57
CA LEU A 84 4.78 12.05 9.54
C LEU A 84 4.76 13.52 9.07
N GLY A 85 3.86 14.34 9.63
CA GLY A 85 3.72 15.75 9.25
C GLY A 85 3.29 15.96 7.81
N MET A 86 2.45 15.07 7.26
CA MET A 86 1.91 15.13 5.90
C MET A 86 0.49 15.68 5.90
N GLN A 87 0.05 16.26 4.77
CA GLN A 87 -1.32 16.68 4.56
C GLN A 87 -2.07 15.61 3.77
N LEU A 88 -3.15 15.06 4.32
CA LEU A 88 -4.00 14.09 3.66
C LEU A 88 -5.38 14.67 3.40
N GLN A 89 -5.89 14.49 2.20
CA GLN A 89 -7.29 14.71 1.84
C GLN A 89 -7.87 13.42 1.26
N VAL A 90 -8.96 12.94 1.86
CA VAL A 90 -9.71 11.78 1.35
C VAL A 90 -10.92 12.27 0.54
N ILE A 91 -11.08 11.73 -0.67
CA ILE A 91 -12.20 12.01 -1.57
C ILE A 91 -12.88 10.68 -1.87
N TYR A 92 -14.10 10.50 -1.35
CA TYR A 92 -14.86 9.27 -1.55
C TYR A 92 -15.56 9.26 -2.93
N GLY A 93 -15.46 8.13 -3.62
CA GLY A 93 -16.05 7.91 -4.94
C GLY A 93 -17.45 7.31 -4.91
N GLU A 94 -17.96 6.95 -3.70
CA GLU A 94 -19.32 6.45 -3.48
C GLU A 94 -19.63 5.22 -4.36
N ARG A 95 -18.64 4.35 -4.55
CA ARG A 95 -18.69 3.18 -5.43
C ARG A 95 -19.24 3.48 -6.83
N ASN A 96 -19.01 4.71 -7.30
CA ASN A 96 -19.43 5.22 -8.58
C ASN A 96 -18.22 5.67 -9.42
N PRO A 97 -17.71 4.83 -10.34
CA PRO A 97 -16.54 5.15 -11.14
C PRO A 97 -16.62 6.47 -11.92
N PRO A 98 -17.73 6.79 -12.62
CA PRO A 98 -17.87 8.09 -13.27
C PRO A 98 -17.72 9.27 -12.32
N GLN A 99 -18.32 9.22 -11.13
CA GLN A 99 -18.20 10.25 -10.11
C GLN A 99 -16.77 10.36 -9.57
N LEU A 100 -16.10 9.22 -9.36
CA LEU A 100 -14.69 9.20 -8.94
C LEU A 100 -13.78 9.88 -9.96
N LEU A 101 -13.98 9.60 -11.24
CA LEU A 101 -13.24 10.22 -12.33
C LEU A 101 -13.50 11.73 -12.46
N GLU A 102 -14.74 12.18 -12.23
CA GLU A 102 -15.06 13.60 -12.17
C GLU A 102 -14.34 14.30 -11.01
N LYS A 103 -14.36 13.68 -9.82
CA LYS A 103 -13.60 14.16 -8.65
C LYS A 103 -12.10 14.18 -8.94
N ALA A 104 -11.57 13.18 -9.66
CA ALA A 104 -10.18 13.18 -10.11
C ALA A 104 -9.85 14.35 -11.04
N ARG A 105 -10.73 14.67 -12.01
CA ARG A 105 -10.58 15.86 -12.88
C ARG A 105 -10.57 17.15 -12.05
N SER A 106 -11.41 17.24 -11.03
CA SER A 106 -11.43 18.43 -10.15
C SER A 106 -10.14 18.60 -9.36
N VAL A 107 -9.45 17.51 -8.98
CA VAL A 107 -8.12 17.57 -8.36
C VAL A 107 -7.08 18.10 -9.34
N LEU A 108 -7.12 17.64 -10.59
CA LEU A 108 -6.20 18.07 -11.64
C LEU A 108 -6.36 19.56 -11.99
N ALA A 109 -7.60 20.08 -11.92
CA ALA A 109 -7.93 21.46 -12.25
C ALA A 109 -7.62 22.48 -11.13
N ARG A 110 -7.05 22.08 -10.01
CA ARG A 110 -6.72 23.00 -8.89
C ARG A 110 -5.53 23.88 -9.21
N ASP A 111 -5.56 25.12 -8.76
CA ASP A 111 -4.41 26.04 -8.83
C ASP A 111 -3.21 25.46 -8.04
N LYS A 112 -3.47 24.92 -6.86
CA LYS A 112 -2.48 24.20 -6.06
C LYS A 112 -2.77 22.70 -6.10
N GLN A 113 -2.04 22.00 -6.95
CA GLN A 113 -2.14 20.55 -7.06
C GLN A 113 -1.42 19.85 -5.90
N PRO A 114 -1.88 18.65 -5.48
CA PRO A 114 -1.18 17.84 -4.50
C PRO A 114 0.14 17.29 -5.05
N ASP A 115 1.08 16.96 -4.17
CA ASP A 115 2.31 16.26 -4.57
C ASP A 115 2.02 14.83 -5.03
N TYR A 116 1.05 14.19 -4.38
CA TYR A 116 0.68 12.79 -4.60
C TYR A 116 -0.82 12.59 -4.73
N LEU A 117 -1.19 11.67 -5.61
CA LEU A 117 -2.54 11.14 -5.70
C LEU A 117 -2.49 9.62 -5.58
N ILE A 118 -3.17 9.11 -4.55
CA ILE A 118 -3.35 7.67 -4.32
C ILE A 118 -4.69 7.26 -4.92
N PHE A 119 -4.71 6.13 -5.63
CA PHE A 119 -5.91 5.57 -6.23
C PHE A 119 -5.97 4.05 -6.08
N VAL A 120 -7.17 3.50 -6.22
CA VAL A 120 -7.47 2.06 -6.20
C VAL A 120 -8.00 1.66 -7.57
N ASN A 121 -7.59 0.49 -8.08
CA ASN A 121 -8.14 -0.05 -9.34
C ASN A 121 -9.51 -0.71 -9.12
N GLU A 122 -10.44 0.02 -8.49
CA GLU A 122 -11.81 -0.42 -8.32
C GLU A 122 -12.54 -0.36 -9.67
N MET A 123 -13.29 -1.42 -10.00
CA MET A 123 -14.01 -1.54 -11.28
C MET A 123 -13.15 -1.20 -12.50
N TYR A 124 -11.86 -1.53 -12.45
CA TYR A 124 -10.87 -1.34 -13.52
C TYR A 124 -10.65 0.12 -13.97
N THR A 125 -10.85 1.09 -13.07
CA THR A 125 -10.71 2.53 -13.36
C THR A 125 -9.27 3.02 -13.50
N ALA A 126 -8.28 2.25 -13.03
CA ALA A 126 -6.88 2.68 -13.03
C ALA A 126 -6.34 3.12 -14.40
N PRO A 127 -6.61 2.43 -15.53
CA PRO A 127 -6.16 2.87 -16.84
C PRO A 127 -6.62 4.28 -17.23
N GLU A 128 -7.85 4.64 -16.88
CA GLU A 128 -8.38 5.97 -17.17
C GLU A 128 -7.77 7.03 -16.26
N LEU A 129 -7.59 6.73 -14.98
CA LEU A 129 -6.88 7.61 -14.06
C LEU A 129 -5.43 7.87 -14.49
N LEU A 130 -4.69 6.85 -14.91
CA LEU A 130 -3.33 7.01 -15.41
C LEU A 130 -3.29 7.90 -16.64
N ARG A 131 -4.21 7.73 -17.60
CA ARG A 131 -4.31 8.61 -18.77
C ARG A 131 -4.67 10.05 -18.41
N LEU A 132 -5.61 10.23 -17.48
CA LEU A 132 -6.04 11.56 -17.03
C LEU A 132 -4.90 12.40 -16.46
N PHE A 133 -3.98 11.76 -15.72
CA PHE A 133 -2.87 12.45 -15.06
C PHE A 133 -1.53 12.31 -15.79
N ALA A 134 -1.51 11.79 -17.03
CA ALA A 134 -0.27 11.45 -17.74
C ALA A 134 0.75 12.62 -17.80
N ASP A 135 0.25 13.82 -18.11
CA ASP A 135 1.08 15.03 -18.28
C ASP A 135 1.08 15.93 -17.04
N SER A 136 0.56 15.46 -15.90
CA SER A 136 0.55 16.25 -14.67
C SER A 136 1.84 16.06 -13.86
N PRO A 137 2.24 17.04 -13.04
CA PRO A 137 3.36 16.90 -12.11
C PRO A 137 3.03 16.02 -10.90
N ILE A 138 1.74 15.69 -10.70
CA ILE A 138 1.25 14.89 -9.57
C ILE A 138 1.80 13.47 -9.69
N LYS A 139 2.42 12.98 -8.62
CA LYS A 139 2.89 11.60 -8.55
C LYS A 139 1.74 10.67 -8.16
N LEU A 140 1.54 9.63 -8.95
CA LEU A 140 0.47 8.66 -8.78
C LEU A 140 0.99 7.43 -8.04
N PHE A 141 0.19 6.91 -7.12
CA PHE A 141 0.48 5.67 -6.40
C PHE A 141 -0.77 4.80 -6.34
N SER A 142 -0.69 3.56 -6.84
CA SER A 142 -1.82 2.63 -6.73
C SER A 142 -1.76 1.86 -5.40
N LEU A 143 -2.89 1.77 -4.74
CA LEU A 143 -3.01 1.23 -3.40
C LEU A 143 -4.17 0.23 -3.33
N HIS A 144 -4.05 -0.82 -2.50
CA HIS A 144 -5.06 -1.85 -2.28
C HIS A 144 -5.32 -2.75 -3.49
N SER A 145 -5.48 -2.20 -4.67
CA SER A 145 -5.45 -2.93 -5.95
C SER A 145 -4.77 -2.10 -7.03
N THR A 146 -4.07 -2.78 -7.94
CA THR A 146 -3.35 -2.16 -9.05
C THR A 146 -3.85 -2.74 -10.37
N LEU A 147 -3.21 -2.38 -11.49
CA LEU A 147 -3.54 -2.93 -12.81
C LEU A 147 -3.54 -4.47 -12.79
N THR A 148 -4.54 -5.06 -13.44
CA THR A 148 -4.51 -6.51 -13.69
C THR A 148 -3.38 -6.89 -14.66
N PRO A 149 -2.99 -8.17 -14.74
CA PRO A 149 -1.99 -8.62 -15.73
C PRO A 149 -2.32 -8.19 -17.16
N GLU A 150 -3.60 -8.27 -17.57
CA GLU A 150 -4.07 -7.87 -18.89
C GLU A 150 -3.95 -6.36 -19.11
N GLN A 151 -4.32 -5.57 -18.11
CA GLN A 151 -4.13 -4.12 -18.16
C GLN A 151 -2.65 -3.75 -18.23
N GLN A 152 -1.78 -4.46 -17.49
CA GLN A 152 -0.33 -4.25 -17.53
C GLN A 152 0.31 -4.58 -18.87
N GLN A 153 -0.21 -5.59 -19.59
CA GLN A 153 0.26 -5.90 -20.95
C GLN A 153 0.04 -4.74 -21.93
N ILE A 154 -1.03 -3.96 -21.73
CA ILE A 154 -1.39 -2.83 -22.60
C ILE A 154 -0.72 -1.54 -22.16
N ILE A 155 -0.66 -1.28 -20.85
CA ILE A 155 -0.28 0.00 -20.26
C ILE A 155 1.17 0.01 -19.79
N GLY A 156 1.73 -1.15 -19.50
CA GLY A 156 3.02 -1.30 -18.85
C GLY A 156 2.94 -1.19 -17.32
N GLY A 157 4.09 -1.34 -16.68
CA GLY A 157 4.25 -1.21 -15.24
C GLY A 157 4.48 0.23 -14.78
N SER A 158 4.53 0.42 -13.47
CA SER A 158 4.86 1.70 -12.85
C SER A 158 6.23 2.22 -13.35
N ARG A 159 6.40 3.55 -13.40
CA ARG A 159 7.58 4.24 -13.92
C ARG A 159 7.93 3.92 -15.39
N GLY A 160 7.01 3.28 -16.13
CA GLY A 160 7.14 2.98 -17.55
C GLY A 160 6.55 4.10 -18.41
N GLN A 161 5.52 3.79 -19.18
CA GLN A 161 4.79 4.75 -20.02
C GLN A 161 4.31 5.96 -19.21
N TYR A 162 3.74 5.72 -18.03
CA TYR A 162 3.33 6.78 -17.08
C TYR A 162 4.42 6.98 -16.03
N ARG A 163 5.37 7.89 -16.32
CA ARG A 163 6.55 8.12 -15.46
C ARG A 163 6.18 8.64 -14.08
N ASN A 164 5.07 9.36 -13.98
CA ASN A 164 4.53 9.90 -12.74
C ASN A 164 3.78 8.85 -11.90
N TRP A 165 3.45 7.67 -12.43
CA TRP A 165 3.00 6.53 -11.64
C TRP A 165 4.20 5.85 -10.99
N ILE A 166 4.47 6.21 -9.74
CA ILE A 166 5.74 5.90 -9.06
C ILE A 166 5.80 4.49 -8.46
N GLY A 167 4.66 3.83 -8.26
CA GLY A 167 4.62 2.48 -7.70
C GLY A 167 3.26 2.06 -7.16
N SER A 168 3.25 0.91 -6.49
CA SER A 168 2.06 0.31 -5.89
C SER A 168 2.34 -0.42 -4.58
N LEU A 169 1.32 -0.49 -3.71
CA LEU A 169 1.32 -1.34 -2.53
C LEU A 169 -0.05 -2.04 -2.42
N ILE A 170 -0.04 -3.36 -2.55
CA ILE A 170 -1.26 -4.17 -2.52
C ILE A 170 -1.11 -5.34 -1.53
N PRO A 171 -2.21 -5.86 -0.97
CA PRO A 171 -2.19 -7.06 -0.15
C PRO A 171 -2.21 -8.31 -1.06
N ASN A 172 -1.89 -9.47 -0.49
CA ASN A 172 -2.04 -10.74 -1.20
C ASN A 172 -3.48 -11.29 -1.02
N ASP A 173 -4.42 -10.76 -1.80
CA ASP A 173 -5.85 -11.14 -1.73
C ASP A 173 -6.10 -12.62 -2.08
N GLU A 174 -5.33 -13.19 -2.99
CA GLU A 174 -5.43 -14.60 -3.34
C GLU A 174 -5.12 -15.48 -2.11
N GLN A 175 -4.04 -15.17 -1.40
CA GLN A 175 -3.68 -15.88 -0.17
C GLN A 175 -4.73 -15.71 0.93
N ALA A 176 -5.36 -14.53 1.03
CA ALA A 176 -6.44 -14.31 1.98
C ALA A 176 -7.65 -15.20 1.70
N GLY A 177 -8.11 -15.24 0.45
CA GLY A 177 -9.20 -16.11 0.01
C GLY A 177 -8.92 -17.59 0.26
N TYR A 178 -7.67 -18.01 -0.02
CA TYR A 178 -7.20 -19.37 0.26
C TYR A 178 -7.21 -19.69 1.77
N TRP A 179 -6.66 -18.82 2.61
CA TRP A 179 -6.65 -19.05 4.06
C TRP A 179 -8.05 -19.13 4.65
N MET A 180 -8.96 -18.27 4.20
CA MET A 180 -10.36 -18.30 4.62
C MET A 180 -10.99 -19.65 4.32
N ALA A 181 -10.82 -20.15 3.09
CA ALA A 181 -11.37 -21.43 2.66
C ALA A 181 -10.75 -22.61 3.43
N LYS A 182 -9.43 -22.68 3.54
CA LYS A 182 -8.72 -23.74 4.27
C LYS A 182 -9.14 -23.81 5.75
N ALA A 183 -9.21 -22.64 6.41
CA ALA A 183 -9.63 -22.58 7.82
C ALA A 183 -11.11 -22.96 8.03
N LEU A 184 -11.98 -22.66 7.06
CA LEU A 184 -13.37 -23.08 7.04
C LEU A 184 -13.49 -24.60 6.87
N ILE A 185 -12.82 -25.17 5.87
CA ILE A 185 -12.84 -26.60 5.56
C ILE A 185 -12.33 -27.40 6.76
N ALA A 186 -11.32 -26.91 7.46
CA ALA A 186 -10.79 -27.55 8.66
C ALA A 186 -11.84 -27.73 9.79
N LYS A 187 -12.96 -26.96 9.80
CA LYS A 187 -14.06 -27.14 10.76
C LYS A 187 -14.78 -28.47 10.59
N LEU A 188 -14.77 -29.04 9.41
CA LEU A 188 -15.39 -30.34 9.13
C LEU A 188 -14.52 -31.53 9.54
N LYS A 189 -13.26 -31.30 9.98
CA LYS A 189 -12.36 -32.36 10.49
C LYS A 189 -12.19 -33.53 9.49
N GLY A 190 -12.02 -33.21 8.20
CA GLY A 190 -11.83 -34.19 7.12
C GLY A 190 -13.12 -34.84 6.60
N LYS A 191 -14.30 -34.42 7.07
CA LYS A 191 -15.57 -34.91 6.54
C LYS A 191 -15.95 -34.18 5.26
N PRO A 192 -16.63 -34.83 4.31
CA PRO A 192 -17.25 -34.16 3.17
C PRO A 192 -18.22 -33.07 3.61
N GLY A 193 -18.37 -32.02 2.79
CA GLY A 193 -19.26 -30.92 3.10
C GLY A 193 -19.67 -30.08 1.90
N SER A 194 -20.59 -29.19 2.14
CA SER A 194 -21.14 -28.26 1.15
C SER A 194 -20.88 -26.81 1.53
N LEU A 195 -20.50 -26.03 0.53
CA LEU A 195 -20.08 -24.63 0.66
C LEU A 195 -20.93 -23.74 -0.24
N LEU A 196 -21.40 -22.60 0.30
CA LEU A 196 -21.84 -21.44 -0.47
C LEU A 196 -20.77 -20.34 -0.39
N ALA A 197 -20.53 -19.64 -1.50
CA ALA A 197 -19.61 -18.53 -1.55
C ALA A 197 -20.32 -17.22 -1.90
N PHE A 198 -19.93 -16.14 -1.21
CA PHE A 198 -20.41 -14.77 -1.45
C PHE A 198 -19.23 -13.90 -1.83
N ALA A 199 -19.13 -13.60 -3.12
CA ALA A 199 -18.06 -12.82 -3.74
C ALA A 199 -18.42 -11.33 -3.78
N GLY A 200 -17.40 -10.49 -3.96
CA GLY A 200 -17.55 -9.05 -4.06
C GLY A 200 -18.06 -8.57 -5.42
N VAL A 201 -17.69 -7.37 -5.81
CA VAL A 201 -17.99 -6.82 -7.15
C VAL A 201 -17.11 -7.50 -8.20
N ARG A 202 -17.71 -8.01 -9.27
CA ARG A 202 -17.06 -8.86 -10.28
C ARG A 202 -15.83 -8.24 -10.94
N PHE A 203 -15.84 -6.92 -11.16
CA PHE A 203 -14.76 -6.20 -11.85
C PHE A 203 -13.81 -5.51 -10.88
N THR A 204 -13.61 -6.08 -9.71
CA THR A 204 -12.67 -5.61 -8.70
C THR A 204 -11.56 -6.63 -8.53
N PRO A 205 -10.27 -6.26 -8.76
CA PRO A 205 -9.15 -7.22 -8.67
C PRO A 205 -9.11 -7.98 -7.35
N SER A 206 -9.38 -7.32 -6.22
CA SER A 206 -9.43 -7.97 -4.90
C SER A 206 -10.50 -9.06 -4.79
N SER A 207 -11.68 -8.88 -5.44
CA SER A 207 -12.71 -9.93 -5.47
C SER A 207 -12.23 -11.14 -6.23
N SER A 208 -11.76 -10.91 -7.47
CA SER A 208 -11.30 -12.00 -8.35
C SER A 208 -10.15 -12.80 -7.72
N LEU A 209 -9.17 -12.11 -7.12
CA LEU A 209 -8.05 -12.78 -6.45
C LEU A 209 -8.50 -13.60 -5.24
N ARG A 210 -9.43 -13.08 -4.41
CA ARG A 210 -9.99 -13.88 -3.30
C ARG A 210 -10.74 -15.11 -3.79
N GLU A 211 -11.49 -15.00 -4.89
CA GLU A 211 -12.17 -16.12 -5.54
C GLU A 211 -11.16 -17.17 -6.06
N GLU A 212 -10.06 -16.74 -6.67
CA GLU A 212 -8.95 -17.65 -7.09
C GLU A 212 -8.38 -18.42 -5.90
N GLY A 213 -8.18 -17.74 -4.76
CA GLY A 213 -7.75 -18.36 -3.51
C GLY A 213 -8.73 -19.41 -2.98
N LEU A 214 -10.04 -19.13 -3.01
CA LEU A 214 -11.07 -20.11 -2.70
C LEU A 214 -10.99 -21.32 -3.63
N HIS A 215 -10.92 -21.08 -4.94
CA HIS A 215 -10.85 -22.17 -5.91
C HIS A 215 -9.56 -23.01 -5.77
N ARG A 216 -8.43 -22.38 -5.41
CA ARG A 216 -7.21 -23.13 -5.10
C ARG A 216 -7.42 -24.08 -3.91
N ALA A 217 -8.03 -23.60 -2.83
CA ALA A 217 -8.33 -24.44 -1.67
C ALA A 217 -9.30 -25.59 -2.00
N LEU A 218 -10.31 -25.33 -2.82
CA LEU A 218 -11.27 -26.36 -3.25
C LEU A 218 -10.64 -27.43 -4.14
N ARG A 219 -9.65 -27.09 -4.96
CA ARG A 219 -8.88 -28.11 -5.73
C ARG A 219 -8.11 -29.07 -4.84
N GLU A 220 -7.65 -28.60 -3.68
CA GLU A 220 -6.96 -29.43 -2.68
C GLU A 220 -7.94 -30.26 -1.81
N HIS A 221 -9.24 -29.92 -1.85
CA HIS A 221 -10.29 -30.51 -1.02
C HIS A 221 -11.49 -30.94 -1.88
N PRO A 222 -11.33 -31.98 -2.72
CA PRO A 222 -12.40 -32.45 -3.62
C PRO A 222 -13.62 -33.00 -2.87
N GLU A 223 -13.48 -33.32 -1.58
CA GLU A 223 -14.58 -33.71 -0.69
C GLU A 223 -15.53 -32.55 -0.35
N ILE A 224 -15.16 -31.29 -0.67
CA ILE A 224 -15.99 -30.11 -0.42
C ILE A 224 -16.64 -29.66 -1.71
N LYS A 225 -17.97 -29.70 -1.74
CA LYS A 225 -18.76 -29.27 -2.88
C LYS A 225 -19.11 -27.79 -2.78
N LEU A 226 -18.62 -26.98 -3.73
CA LEU A 226 -19.13 -25.62 -3.95
C LEU A 226 -20.50 -25.73 -4.63
N GLN A 227 -21.58 -25.41 -3.89
CA GLN A 227 -22.93 -25.43 -4.45
C GLN A 227 -23.17 -24.27 -5.38
N GLN A 228 -22.81 -23.06 -4.94
CA GLN A 228 -22.92 -21.87 -5.76
C GLN A 228 -21.99 -20.76 -5.25
N MET A 229 -21.51 -19.93 -6.19
CA MET A 229 -20.89 -18.64 -5.91
C MET A 229 -21.86 -17.52 -6.31
N LEU A 230 -22.11 -16.61 -5.38
CA LEU A 230 -23.08 -15.51 -5.49
C LEU A 230 -22.33 -14.17 -5.44
N GLN A 231 -22.71 -13.24 -6.29
CA GLN A 231 -22.14 -11.89 -6.28
C GLN A 231 -22.93 -11.01 -5.29
N GLY A 232 -22.45 -10.94 -4.05
CA GLY A 232 -23.06 -10.14 -2.99
C GLY A 232 -22.65 -8.66 -3.06
N GLU A 233 -21.67 -8.32 -3.92
CA GLU A 233 -21.26 -6.94 -4.26
C GLU A 233 -20.90 -6.10 -3.03
N TRP A 234 -20.25 -6.73 -2.04
CA TRP A 234 -19.86 -6.15 -0.76
C TRP A 234 -21.02 -5.73 0.16
N LYS A 235 -22.29 -5.99 -0.23
CA LYS A 235 -23.50 -5.48 0.41
C LYS A 235 -24.16 -6.50 1.31
N ARG A 236 -24.41 -6.11 2.57
CA ARG A 236 -25.10 -6.94 3.58
C ARG A 236 -26.47 -7.36 3.11
N GLN A 237 -27.28 -6.39 2.68
CA GLN A 237 -28.67 -6.64 2.28
C GLN A 237 -28.77 -7.60 1.09
N ARG A 238 -27.89 -7.44 0.08
CA ARG A 238 -27.88 -8.31 -1.09
C ARG A 238 -27.49 -9.75 -0.72
N ALA A 239 -26.47 -9.93 0.11
CA ALA A 239 -26.08 -11.25 0.60
C ALA A 239 -27.18 -11.89 1.46
N TYR A 240 -27.89 -11.10 2.28
CA TYR A 240 -29.04 -11.56 3.05
C TYR A 240 -30.14 -12.10 2.14
N GLU A 241 -30.58 -11.33 1.14
CA GLU A 241 -31.62 -11.72 0.18
C GLU A 241 -31.24 -13.01 -0.58
N GLN A 242 -29.99 -13.07 -1.05
CA GLN A 242 -29.46 -14.25 -1.73
C GLN A 242 -29.43 -15.47 -0.79
N ALA A 243 -28.97 -15.30 0.45
CA ALA A 243 -28.88 -16.39 1.42
C ALA A 243 -30.26 -16.93 1.81
N ARG A 244 -31.27 -16.07 1.98
CA ARG A 244 -32.67 -16.50 2.22
C ARG A 244 -33.21 -17.38 1.12
N LEU A 245 -32.76 -17.23 -0.11
CA LEU A 245 -33.17 -18.06 -1.23
C LEU A 245 -32.35 -19.35 -1.35
N MET A 246 -31.04 -19.25 -1.05
CA MET A 246 -30.11 -20.36 -1.30
C MET A 246 -30.04 -21.35 -0.13
N LEU A 247 -30.09 -20.93 1.13
CA LEU A 247 -29.98 -21.84 2.26
C LEU A 247 -31.13 -22.87 2.31
N PRO A 248 -32.40 -22.53 2.00
CA PRO A 248 -33.45 -23.55 1.89
C PRO A 248 -33.31 -24.51 0.72
N ARG A 249 -32.66 -24.06 -0.40
CA ARG A 249 -32.42 -24.91 -1.56
C ARG A 249 -31.25 -25.86 -1.34
N HIS A 250 -30.33 -25.51 -0.42
CA HIS A 250 -29.15 -26.26 -0.07
C HIS A 250 -29.09 -26.50 1.44
N PRO A 251 -30.04 -27.28 2.02
CA PRO A 251 -30.08 -27.49 3.46
C PRO A 251 -28.85 -28.19 4.02
N GLU A 252 -28.10 -28.89 3.18
CA GLU A 252 -26.84 -29.58 3.49
C GLU A 252 -25.63 -28.61 3.64
N VAL A 253 -25.78 -27.32 3.32
CA VAL A 253 -24.71 -26.36 3.43
C VAL A 253 -24.32 -26.13 4.87
N GLN A 254 -23.04 -26.37 5.15
CA GLN A 254 -22.41 -26.18 6.46
C GLN A 254 -21.38 -25.05 6.43
N LEU A 255 -20.81 -24.73 5.26
CA LEU A 255 -19.75 -23.75 5.09
C LEU A 255 -20.23 -22.55 4.27
N VAL A 256 -19.92 -21.36 4.76
CA VAL A 256 -20.14 -20.10 4.04
C VAL A 256 -18.83 -19.33 3.95
N TRP A 257 -18.31 -19.21 2.75
CA TRP A 257 -17.18 -18.35 2.44
C TRP A 257 -17.70 -16.99 1.99
N SER A 258 -17.33 -15.92 2.69
CA SER A 258 -17.75 -14.55 2.38
C SER A 258 -16.54 -13.65 2.22
N ALA A 259 -16.41 -12.99 1.07
CA ALA A 259 -15.27 -12.19 0.72
C ALA A 259 -15.11 -10.89 1.54
N ASN A 260 -16.14 -10.48 2.30
CA ASN A 260 -16.07 -9.43 3.32
C ASN A 260 -17.00 -9.71 4.51
N ASP A 261 -16.96 -8.84 5.51
CA ASP A 261 -17.78 -8.94 6.73
C ASP A 261 -19.25 -8.57 6.51
N GLU A 262 -19.54 -7.54 5.74
CA GLU A 262 -20.92 -7.11 5.48
C GLU A 262 -21.76 -8.22 4.83
N MET A 263 -21.21 -8.91 3.84
CA MET A 263 -21.90 -10.05 3.23
C MET A 263 -22.05 -11.21 4.22
N ALA A 264 -21.01 -11.48 5.05
CA ALA A 264 -21.09 -12.51 6.08
C ALA A 264 -22.22 -12.23 7.08
N PHE A 265 -22.41 -10.98 7.49
CA PHE A 265 -23.52 -10.59 8.38
C PHE A 265 -24.88 -10.78 7.72
N GLY A 266 -25.01 -10.45 6.43
CA GLY A 266 -26.25 -10.73 5.70
C GLY A 266 -26.61 -12.22 5.70
N VAL A 267 -25.62 -13.09 5.42
CA VAL A 267 -25.82 -14.54 5.45
C VAL A 267 -26.09 -15.04 6.86
N MET A 268 -25.39 -14.51 7.86
CA MET A 268 -25.58 -14.86 9.27
C MET A 268 -27.00 -14.58 9.73
N GLN A 269 -27.55 -13.42 9.38
CA GLN A 269 -28.93 -13.05 9.68
C GLN A 269 -29.92 -14.02 9.01
N ALA A 270 -29.76 -14.27 7.71
CA ALA A 270 -30.62 -15.22 6.99
C ALA A 270 -30.58 -16.63 7.60
N ALA A 271 -29.38 -17.09 7.99
CA ALA A 271 -29.21 -18.40 8.63
C ALA A 271 -29.95 -18.48 10.00
N GLN A 272 -29.85 -17.42 10.80
CA GLN A 272 -30.56 -17.34 12.10
C GLN A 272 -32.07 -17.33 11.95
N GLU A 273 -32.61 -16.60 10.99
CA GLU A 273 -34.05 -16.59 10.68
C GLU A 273 -34.56 -17.97 10.20
N LEU A 274 -33.68 -18.77 9.60
CA LEU A 274 -33.96 -20.15 9.20
C LEU A 274 -33.68 -21.18 10.32
N GLY A 275 -33.42 -20.72 11.55
CA GLY A 275 -33.20 -21.57 12.71
C GLY A 275 -31.79 -22.19 12.81
N LYS A 276 -30.87 -21.86 11.91
CA LYS A 276 -29.47 -22.30 11.99
C LYS A 276 -28.68 -21.42 12.97
N GLN A 277 -27.79 -22.03 13.74
CA GLN A 277 -26.94 -21.33 14.71
C GLN A 277 -25.53 -21.10 14.10
N PRO A 278 -25.15 -19.85 13.77
CA PRO A 278 -23.80 -19.53 13.33
C PRO A 278 -22.74 -19.97 14.36
N GLY A 279 -21.70 -20.62 13.88
CA GLY A 279 -20.64 -21.18 14.72
C GLY A 279 -20.90 -22.60 15.23
N LYS A 280 -22.11 -23.14 15.03
CA LYS A 280 -22.51 -24.51 15.40
C LYS A 280 -23.02 -25.32 14.21
N ASP A 281 -24.11 -24.88 13.61
CA ASP A 281 -24.77 -25.59 12.52
C ASP A 281 -24.26 -25.14 11.16
N ILE A 282 -23.75 -23.88 11.09
CA ILE A 282 -23.20 -23.27 9.90
C ILE A 282 -21.95 -22.45 10.28
N TYR A 283 -20.87 -22.70 9.56
CA TYR A 283 -19.58 -22.07 9.80
C TYR A 283 -19.33 -20.97 8.74
N LEU A 284 -19.07 -19.76 9.18
CA LEU A 284 -18.84 -18.62 8.30
C LEU A 284 -17.41 -18.12 8.40
N SER A 285 -16.87 -17.70 7.25
CA SER A 285 -15.67 -16.87 7.18
C SER A 285 -16.02 -15.45 6.76
N ALA A 286 -15.17 -14.51 7.18
CA ALA A 286 -15.22 -13.14 6.74
C ALA A 286 -13.82 -12.54 6.65
N LEU A 287 -13.76 -11.39 6.05
CA LEU A 287 -12.55 -10.57 5.96
C LEU A 287 -12.95 -9.15 6.35
N ASN A 288 -12.10 -8.41 7.02
CA ASN A 288 -12.11 -7.02 7.45
C ASN A 288 -11.82 -6.88 8.97
N ASN A 289 -12.13 -5.70 9.53
CA ASN A 289 -11.78 -5.35 10.91
C ASN A 289 -12.83 -4.43 11.58
N SER A 290 -14.08 -4.43 11.09
CA SER A 290 -15.16 -3.67 11.75
C SER A 290 -15.35 -4.12 13.20
N ASP A 291 -15.85 -3.22 14.07
CA ASP A 291 -16.10 -3.55 15.49
C ASP A 291 -17.05 -4.74 15.62
N GLU A 292 -18.04 -4.83 14.72
CA GLU A 292 -19.02 -5.91 14.65
C GLU A 292 -18.37 -7.24 14.27
N VAL A 293 -17.49 -7.28 13.25
CA VAL A 293 -16.85 -8.53 12.83
C VAL A 293 -15.87 -9.05 13.86
N LEU A 294 -15.13 -8.16 14.53
CA LEU A 294 -14.24 -8.53 15.62
C LEU A 294 -15.05 -9.11 16.78
N GLN A 295 -16.20 -8.50 17.13
CA GLN A 295 -17.10 -9.02 18.17
C GLN A 295 -17.69 -10.39 17.78
N ALA A 296 -18.17 -10.55 16.55
CA ALA A 296 -18.70 -11.84 16.07
C ALA A 296 -17.64 -12.95 16.11
N ARG A 297 -16.37 -12.61 15.87
CA ARG A 297 -15.24 -13.54 16.02
C ARG A 297 -14.95 -13.89 17.46
N ILE A 298 -15.05 -12.93 18.39
CA ILE A 298 -14.89 -13.14 19.84
C ILE A 298 -16.01 -14.05 20.37
N ASP A 299 -17.24 -13.79 19.95
CA ASP A 299 -18.44 -14.55 20.39
C ASP A 299 -18.51 -15.95 19.76
N GLY A 300 -17.62 -16.31 18.83
CA GLY A 300 -17.62 -17.58 18.14
C GLY A 300 -18.72 -17.76 17.08
N LYS A 301 -19.52 -16.73 16.80
CA LYS A 301 -20.52 -16.72 15.73
C LYS A 301 -19.87 -16.73 14.35
N LEU A 302 -18.74 -16.04 14.23
CA LEU A 302 -17.87 -16.07 13.05
C LEU A 302 -16.69 -17.00 13.34
N CYS A 303 -16.54 -18.05 12.52
CA CYS A 303 -15.55 -19.11 12.78
C CYS A 303 -14.16 -18.79 12.26
N VAL A 304 -14.08 -18.04 11.16
CA VAL A 304 -12.85 -17.66 10.49
C VAL A 304 -12.89 -16.17 10.18
N LEU A 305 -11.89 -15.44 10.63
CA LEU A 305 -11.70 -14.03 10.33
C LEU A 305 -10.28 -13.82 9.79
N VAL A 306 -10.18 -13.22 8.61
CA VAL A 306 -8.94 -12.69 8.05
C VAL A 306 -8.99 -11.16 8.13
N GLY A 307 -7.95 -10.54 8.63
CA GLY A 307 -7.87 -9.08 8.76
C GLY A 307 -6.46 -8.56 8.55
N GLY A 308 -6.31 -7.23 8.54
CA GLY A 308 -5.00 -6.56 8.49
C GLY A 308 -4.79 -5.60 7.33
N HIS A 309 -5.43 -5.81 6.20
CA HIS A 309 -5.18 -5.03 4.99
C HIS A 309 -5.65 -3.56 5.05
N PHE A 310 -6.45 -3.18 6.03
CA PHE A 310 -6.77 -1.77 6.28
C PHE A 310 -5.52 -0.94 6.62
N THR A 311 -4.46 -1.59 7.11
CA THR A 311 -3.19 -0.93 7.46
C THR A 311 -2.40 -0.45 6.24
N LEU A 312 -2.72 -0.93 5.03
CA LEU A 312 -2.10 -0.49 3.78
C LEU A 312 -2.06 1.04 3.64
N GLY A 313 -3.16 1.70 4.05
CA GLY A 313 -3.25 3.16 3.96
C GLY A 313 -2.12 3.86 4.68
N GLY A 314 -1.87 3.52 5.95
CA GLY A 314 -0.78 4.10 6.73
C GLY A 314 0.61 3.73 6.20
N TRP A 315 0.79 2.49 5.74
CA TRP A 315 2.05 2.05 5.15
C TRP A 315 2.38 2.76 3.84
N ALA A 316 1.37 3.06 3.03
CA ALA A 316 1.54 3.91 1.84
C ALA A 316 2.00 5.32 2.22
N MET A 317 1.45 5.90 3.29
CA MET A 317 1.90 7.21 3.78
C MET A 317 3.37 7.18 4.21
N VAL A 318 3.83 6.13 4.88
CA VAL A 318 5.26 5.96 5.22
C VAL A 318 6.12 5.92 3.96
N MET A 319 5.73 5.14 2.94
CA MET A 319 6.48 5.05 1.67
C MET A 319 6.55 6.41 0.95
N LEU A 320 5.41 7.12 0.88
CA LEU A 320 5.34 8.43 0.22
C LEU A 320 6.09 9.52 0.99
N HIS A 321 6.07 9.49 2.33
CA HIS A 321 6.89 10.36 3.17
C HIS A 321 8.37 10.17 2.85
N ASP A 322 8.85 8.94 2.84
CA ASP A 322 10.24 8.62 2.57
C ASP A 322 10.65 9.04 1.14
N TYR A 323 9.78 8.76 0.16
CA TYR A 323 9.99 9.19 -1.22
C TYR A 323 10.04 10.73 -1.36
N HIS A 324 9.18 11.44 -0.63
CA HIS A 324 9.17 12.90 -0.60
C HIS A 324 10.47 13.46 -0.01
N ALA A 325 11.02 12.80 0.99
CA ALA A 325 12.31 13.14 1.59
C ALA A 325 13.53 12.70 0.75
N GLY A 326 13.32 12.08 -0.43
CA GLY A 326 14.38 11.65 -1.33
C GLY A 326 14.85 10.20 -1.12
N VAL A 327 14.17 9.43 -0.26
CA VAL A 327 14.46 8.00 -0.03
C VAL A 327 13.53 7.17 -0.90
N ASP A 328 14.02 6.69 -2.05
CA ASP A 328 13.21 5.91 -2.97
C ASP A 328 12.93 4.51 -2.41
N PHE A 329 11.64 4.20 -2.22
CA PHE A 329 11.17 2.90 -1.76
C PHE A 329 11.47 1.75 -2.75
N ALA A 330 11.75 2.06 -4.02
CA ALA A 330 12.14 1.04 -5.00
C ALA A 330 13.41 0.28 -4.57
N ALA A 331 14.32 0.94 -3.86
CA ALA A 331 15.52 0.32 -3.30
C ALA A 331 15.26 -0.41 -1.97
N ARG A 332 14.00 -0.47 -1.49
CA ARG A 332 13.62 -0.97 -0.16
C ARG A 332 12.46 -1.97 -0.22
N GLY A 333 12.61 -2.98 -1.07
CA GLY A 333 11.61 -4.02 -1.29
C GLY A 333 10.82 -3.90 -2.60
N GLY A 334 11.18 -2.91 -3.45
CA GLY A 334 10.58 -2.76 -4.79
C GLY A 334 9.58 -1.62 -4.90
N LYS A 335 9.35 -1.19 -6.14
CA LYS A 335 8.41 -0.11 -6.47
C LYS A 335 6.96 -0.60 -6.53
N ASP A 336 6.74 -1.85 -6.89
CA ASP A 336 5.45 -2.51 -6.94
C ASP A 336 5.46 -3.66 -5.93
N ARG A 337 4.71 -3.50 -4.84
CA ARG A 337 4.78 -4.38 -3.69
C ARG A 337 3.50 -5.17 -3.51
N VAL A 338 3.65 -6.46 -3.21
CA VAL A 338 2.59 -7.33 -2.70
C VAL A 338 3.01 -7.75 -1.28
N ASP A 339 2.46 -7.09 -0.26
CA ASP A 339 2.87 -7.33 1.12
C ASP A 339 1.91 -8.29 1.85
N GLN A 340 2.47 -9.10 2.77
CA GLN A 340 1.73 -10.08 3.58
C GLN A 340 1.05 -9.39 4.77
N LEU A 341 0.01 -8.61 4.48
CA LEU A 341 -0.70 -7.81 5.49
C LEU A 341 -1.86 -8.55 6.14
N PHE A 342 -2.37 -9.57 5.47
CA PHE A 342 -3.43 -10.40 6.03
C PHE A 342 -2.93 -11.31 7.16
N SER A 343 -3.81 -11.56 8.11
CA SER A 343 -3.60 -12.50 9.20
C SER A 343 -4.91 -13.22 9.52
N LEU A 344 -4.84 -14.52 9.80
CA LEU A 344 -5.94 -15.23 10.43
C LEU A 344 -6.02 -14.77 11.90
N LEU A 345 -7.14 -14.17 12.27
CA LEU A 345 -7.34 -13.65 13.62
C LEU A 345 -8.10 -14.67 14.47
N ASP A 346 -7.48 -15.13 15.54
CA ASP A 346 -8.19 -15.87 16.58
C ASP A 346 -9.02 -14.92 17.46
N ALA A 347 -9.81 -15.48 18.41
CA ALA A 347 -10.67 -14.67 19.28
C ALA A 347 -9.86 -13.71 20.19
N LYS A 348 -8.68 -14.14 20.64
CA LYS A 348 -7.80 -13.33 21.49
C LYS A 348 -7.21 -12.15 20.69
N GLN A 349 -6.71 -12.42 19.50
CA GLN A 349 -6.20 -11.39 18.59
C GLN A 349 -7.30 -10.42 18.15
N ALA A 350 -8.52 -10.92 17.86
CA ALA A 350 -9.68 -10.08 17.56
C ALA A 350 -10.04 -9.16 18.73
N ALA A 351 -10.03 -9.67 19.96
CA ALA A 351 -10.30 -8.87 21.16
C ALA A 351 -9.21 -7.80 21.39
N TYR A 352 -7.97 -8.15 21.13
CA TYR A 352 -6.85 -7.22 21.23
C TYR A 352 -6.95 -6.11 20.17
N LEU A 353 -7.12 -6.49 18.90
CA LEU A 353 -7.29 -5.55 17.80
C LEU A 353 -8.48 -4.62 18.04
N LYS A 354 -9.63 -5.14 18.48
CA LYS A 354 -10.82 -4.34 18.80
C LYS A 354 -10.53 -3.23 19.83
N LYS A 355 -9.69 -3.51 20.82
CA LYS A 355 -9.25 -2.49 21.79
C LYS A 355 -8.28 -1.51 21.13
N ARG A 356 -7.34 -2.01 20.34
CA ARG A 356 -6.30 -1.21 19.72
C ARG A 356 -6.86 -0.19 18.72
N LEU A 357 -7.88 -0.55 17.97
CA LEU A 357 -8.56 0.34 17.02
C LEU A 357 -9.22 1.57 17.68
N LYS A 358 -9.43 1.55 19.01
CA LYS A 358 -10.01 2.67 19.79
C LYS A 358 -8.96 3.58 20.42
N VAL A 359 -7.69 3.23 20.31
CA VAL A 359 -6.57 4.05 20.85
C VAL A 359 -6.21 5.13 19.83
N PRO A 360 -6.04 6.40 20.26
CA PRO A 360 -5.56 7.47 19.38
C PRO A 360 -4.27 7.06 18.66
N GLY A 361 -4.20 7.33 17.34
CA GLY A 361 -3.07 6.92 16.51
C GLY A 361 -2.80 5.41 16.53
N TYR A 362 -3.79 4.61 16.95
CA TYR A 362 -3.66 3.16 17.14
C TYR A 362 -2.53 2.78 18.11
N GLY A 363 -2.01 3.74 18.90
CA GLY A 363 -0.84 3.58 19.75
C GLY A 363 0.45 3.25 18.99
N LEU A 364 0.53 3.65 17.74
CA LEU A 364 1.72 3.52 16.89
C LEU A 364 2.43 4.87 16.78
N ASP A 365 3.73 4.82 16.53
CA ASP A 365 4.51 5.93 16.02
C ASP A 365 5.01 5.54 14.62
N PHE A 366 4.39 6.08 13.59
CA PHE A 366 4.69 5.73 12.20
C PHE A 366 6.11 6.08 11.77
N ARG A 367 6.78 7.01 12.46
CA ARG A 367 8.20 7.33 12.23
C ARG A 367 9.12 6.12 12.45
N GLN A 368 8.71 5.17 13.28
CA GLN A 368 9.47 3.94 13.52
C GLN A 368 9.54 3.02 12.28
N PHE A 369 8.67 3.21 11.31
CA PHE A 369 8.60 2.43 10.07
C PHE A 369 9.18 3.17 8.88
N SER A 370 9.56 4.43 9.03
CA SER A 370 10.13 5.28 7.97
C SER A 370 11.64 5.10 7.90
N ALA A 371 12.14 4.92 6.68
CA ALA A 371 13.56 4.82 6.41
C ALA A 371 14.30 6.16 6.50
N VAL A 372 13.58 7.29 6.53
CA VAL A 372 14.15 8.61 6.82
C VAL A 372 14.58 8.68 8.28
N TYR A 373 13.73 8.22 9.20
CA TYR A 373 14.05 8.17 10.63
C TYR A 373 14.89 6.96 11.03
N ARG A 374 14.83 5.88 10.24
CA ARG A 374 15.57 4.63 10.45
C ARG A 374 16.29 4.18 9.17
N PRO A 375 17.43 4.77 8.84
CA PRO A 375 18.14 4.48 7.59
C PRO A 375 18.58 3.01 7.40
N GLN A 376 18.65 2.26 8.49
CA GLN A 376 18.95 0.81 8.48
C GLN A 376 17.84 -0.06 7.88
N ILE A 377 16.62 0.45 7.72
CA ILE A 377 15.52 -0.27 7.05
C ILE A 377 15.91 -0.48 5.59
N LYS A 378 16.16 -1.74 5.22
CA LYS A 378 16.44 -2.15 3.82
C LYS A 378 15.19 -2.63 3.10
N ASP A 379 14.23 -3.18 3.83
CA ASP A 379 12.88 -3.52 3.40
C ASP A 379 11.92 -3.11 4.51
N TYR A 380 10.80 -2.53 4.14
CA TYR A 380 9.83 -2.00 5.11
C TYR A 380 9.21 -3.09 6.01
N GLY A 381 8.99 -4.30 5.46
CA GLY A 381 8.45 -5.43 6.22
C GLY A 381 7.10 -5.14 6.88
N PHE A 382 6.23 -4.41 6.19
CA PHE A 382 4.93 -4.00 6.71
C PHE A 382 4.04 -5.19 7.11
N SER A 383 3.36 -5.08 8.22
CA SER A 383 2.45 -6.12 8.72
C SER A 383 1.45 -5.56 9.72
N ILE A 384 0.42 -6.34 10.05
CA ILE A 384 -0.53 -6.03 11.13
C ILE A 384 0.05 -6.29 12.53
N LYS A 385 1.18 -7.00 12.65
CA LYS A 385 1.74 -7.44 13.95
C LYS A 385 1.84 -6.33 15.01
N PRO A 386 2.25 -5.08 14.69
CA PRO A 386 2.31 -4.01 15.68
C PRO A 386 0.97 -3.68 16.35
N LEU A 387 -0.15 -4.05 15.72
CA LEU A 387 -1.50 -3.87 16.25
C LEU A 387 -2.00 -5.09 17.04
N LEU A 388 -1.28 -6.18 17.04
CA LEU A 388 -1.66 -7.45 17.69
C LEU A 388 -0.84 -7.77 18.94
N GLN A 389 0.00 -6.80 19.38
CA GLN A 389 0.91 -6.94 20.54
C GLN A 389 0.55 -5.99 21.67
#